data_7806cdd44fdf3a15c6601af014c1649d
#
_entry.id   7806cdd44fdf3a15c6601af014c1649d
#
_cell.length_a   1.000
_cell.length_b   1.000
_cell.length_c   1.000
_cell.angle_alpha   90.00
_cell.angle_beta   90.00
_cell.angle_gamma   90.00
#
_symmetry.space_group_name_H-M   'P 1'
#
loop_
_entity.id
_entity.type
_entity.pdbx_description
1 polymer ?
#
loop_
_entity_poly.entity_id
_entity_poly.type
_entity_poly.pdbx_seq_one_letter_code
_entity_poly.pdbx_strand_id
1 'polypeptide(L)'
;MAFDAFFLSAVLEEVRTRCIGARVEKIHQPARDTVIVHLRCQEGREKLLFAANPAAPRLHLTAASPENPAQPPMFCMLLRKHLLGAKLTEITQPPMERAASFRFDCTDEMGFPVQKTLVAELMGRTCNLYLLSPEGRILDCLRRIGLDESAKRAALPGLMYQPPEPVMKLNLLDSAPEGDAQRYVNILTAPGADVLADRLMDTVGGLSPLVCREAALYAAGSTDARIDSLDVDTTADKLSLFFHEHVSHPAPYYYALPDGTPKQFAFCPIREYGECRRAESFGKLLDMYYTVRDQKDAMRQKGQTVRKTVQNLCSRLTKKLAIQEKELEATYDRERLRQLGDILTANLHRIVKGQTTVQCEDFYDEEMRPVDIPISPILSPNQNAAKYYKDYARMKNAEKELTKQLELGRLELDYLKSVLEELNRAGTEGELEEIRRELQEGGYLRPDTDRKRMKQAKLPPMRFESTDGYPIYVGRNNRQNDELTFRLARKDDIWCHASKVHGSHVIISCGGTTPPDDTVTQAAQLAAYYAETGGGQNIPVDGT
;
A
#
# COMPACT_ATOMS: atom_id res chain seq x y z
N MET A 1 -11.02 -14.75 10.93
CA MET A 1 -10.19 -14.90 9.71
C MET A 1 -10.53 -16.26 9.13
N ALA A 2 -10.90 -16.35 7.87
CA ALA A 2 -11.37 -17.59 7.24
C ALA A 2 -10.29 -18.69 7.14
N PHE A 3 -9.01 -18.32 7.09
CA PHE A 3 -7.87 -19.24 7.12
C PHE A 3 -7.55 -19.64 8.55
N ASP A 4 -8.24 -20.64 9.07
CA ASP A 4 -8.08 -21.19 10.42
C ASP A 4 -7.17 -22.44 10.45
N ALA A 5 -7.00 -23.06 11.62
CA ALA A 5 -6.10 -24.20 11.75
C ALA A 5 -6.60 -25.46 11.01
N PHE A 6 -7.91 -25.69 10.98
CA PHE A 6 -8.51 -26.83 10.26
C PHE A 6 -8.45 -26.62 8.75
N PHE A 7 -8.67 -25.39 8.28
CA PHE A 7 -8.46 -25.05 6.87
C PHE A 7 -7.00 -25.26 6.47
N LEU A 8 -6.04 -24.81 7.31
CA LEU A 8 -4.62 -25.07 7.09
C LEU A 8 -4.31 -26.58 7.05
N SER A 9 -4.89 -27.37 7.97
CA SER A 9 -4.71 -28.82 7.99
C SER A 9 -5.13 -29.46 6.66
N ALA A 10 -6.29 -29.06 6.13
CA ALA A 10 -6.78 -29.53 4.82
C ALA A 10 -5.86 -29.12 3.65
N VAL A 11 -5.36 -27.89 3.67
CA VAL A 11 -4.36 -27.42 2.69
C VAL A 11 -3.07 -28.25 2.79
N LEU A 12 -2.59 -28.51 4.01
CA LEU A 12 -1.36 -29.29 4.21
C LEU A 12 -1.52 -30.73 3.75
N GLU A 13 -2.72 -31.32 3.85
CA GLU A 13 -2.99 -32.66 3.31
C GLU A 13 -2.91 -32.68 1.78
N GLU A 14 -3.45 -31.66 1.10
CA GLU A 14 -3.26 -31.47 -0.35
C GLU A 14 -1.78 -31.36 -0.70
N VAL A 15 -0.99 -30.58 0.07
CA VAL A 15 0.44 -30.43 -0.15
C VAL A 15 1.19 -31.72 0.13
N ARG A 16 0.88 -32.47 1.18
CA ARG A 16 1.49 -33.77 1.51
C ARG A 16 1.30 -34.77 0.37
N THR A 17 0.06 -34.92 -0.07
CA THR A 17 -0.30 -35.88 -1.13
C THR A 17 0.47 -35.60 -2.42
N ARG A 18 0.68 -34.32 -2.78
CA ARG A 18 1.30 -33.94 -4.06
C ARG A 18 2.80 -33.70 -3.99
N CYS A 19 3.34 -33.32 -2.84
CA CYS A 19 4.70 -32.77 -2.75
C CYS A 19 5.66 -33.54 -1.83
N ILE A 20 5.23 -34.49 -1.01
CA ILE A 20 6.17 -35.31 -0.23
C ILE A 20 7.09 -36.06 -1.19
N GLY A 21 8.40 -36.02 -0.95
CA GLY A 21 9.41 -36.60 -1.81
C GLY A 21 9.89 -35.68 -2.95
N ALA A 22 9.23 -34.54 -3.15
CA ALA A 22 9.60 -33.59 -4.20
C ALA A 22 10.94 -32.89 -3.92
N ARG A 23 11.63 -32.48 -4.98
CA ARG A 23 12.87 -31.70 -4.91
C ARG A 23 12.64 -30.22 -5.19
N VAL A 24 13.31 -29.36 -4.46
CA VAL A 24 13.29 -27.91 -4.65
C VAL A 24 14.07 -27.54 -5.91
N GLU A 25 13.38 -27.02 -6.94
CA GLU A 25 14.01 -26.57 -8.20
C GLU A 25 14.39 -25.08 -8.17
N LYS A 26 13.49 -24.22 -7.67
CA LYS A 26 13.69 -22.77 -7.63
C LYS A 26 12.99 -22.18 -6.40
N ILE A 27 13.54 -21.07 -5.92
CA ILE A 27 12.92 -20.30 -4.84
C ILE A 27 12.86 -18.84 -5.28
N HIS A 28 11.69 -18.24 -5.15
CA HIS A 28 11.43 -16.85 -5.49
C HIS A 28 10.81 -16.13 -4.29
N GLN A 29 11.07 -14.83 -4.18
CA GLN A 29 10.43 -13.96 -3.19
C GLN A 29 9.92 -12.72 -3.92
N PRO A 30 8.70 -12.80 -4.52
CA PRO A 30 8.14 -11.73 -5.33
C PRO A 30 7.75 -10.49 -4.53
N ALA A 31 7.42 -10.66 -3.24
CA ALA A 31 7.12 -9.57 -2.32
C ALA A 31 7.89 -9.75 -1.01
N ARG A 32 7.95 -8.69 -0.20
CA ARG A 32 8.68 -8.69 1.07
C ARG A 32 8.26 -9.83 2.01
N ASP A 33 6.99 -10.21 1.97
CA ASP A 33 6.34 -11.17 2.86
C ASP A 33 5.86 -12.45 2.17
N THR A 34 6.23 -12.67 0.90
CA THR A 34 5.76 -13.80 0.10
C THR A 34 6.93 -14.57 -0.50
N VAL A 35 7.01 -15.86 -0.23
CA VAL A 35 8.01 -16.80 -0.79
C VAL A 35 7.29 -17.87 -1.59
N ILE A 36 7.82 -18.22 -2.75
CA ILE A 36 7.31 -19.31 -3.60
C ILE A 36 8.44 -20.31 -3.82
N VAL A 37 8.20 -21.55 -3.40
CA VAL A 37 9.12 -22.69 -3.59
C VAL A 37 8.59 -23.53 -4.74
N HIS A 38 9.37 -23.65 -5.80
CA HIS A 38 9.06 -24.52 -6.94
C HIS A 38 9.57 -25.93 -6.63
N LEU A 39 8.67 -26.88 -6.67
CA LEU A 39 8.91 -28.28 -6.34
C LEU A 39 8.75 -29.15 -7.59
N ARG A 40 9.70 -30.04 -7.79
CA ARG A 40 9.62 -31.10 -8.80
C ARG A 40 9.07 -32.35 -8.14
N CYS A 41 7.79 -32.60 -8.36
CA CYS A 41 7.05 -33.76 -7.86
C CYS A 41 7.15 -34.93 -8.84
N GLN A 42 6.59 -36.09 -8.47
CA GLN A 42 6.53 -37.26 -9.35
C GLN A 42 5.63 -37.01 -10.56
N GLU A 43 4.50 -36.33 -10.36
CA GLU A 43 3.49 -36.06 -11.38
C GLU A 43 3.63 -34.68 -12.05
N GLY A 44 4.78 -33.99 -11.87
CA GLY A 44 4.99 -32.70 -12.50
C GLY A 44 5.66 -31.67 -11.62
N ARG A 45 5.32 -30.41 -11.81
CA ARG A 45 5.88 -29.27 -11.07
C ARG A 45 4.79 -28.56 -10.30
N GLU A 46 5.05 -28.31 -9.03
CA GLU A 46 4.18 -27.55 -8.14
C GLU A 46 4.86 -26.29 -7.64
N LYS A 47 4.06 -25.30 -7.31
CA LYS A 47 4.53 -24.07 -6.67
C LYS A 47 3.87 -23.98 -5.29
N LEU A 48 4.66 -24.04 -4.25
CA LEU A 48 4.21 -23.87 -2.88
C LEU A 48 4.44 -22.42 -2.46
N LEU A 49 3.36 -21.70 -2.22
CA LEU A 49 3.36 -20.31 -1.80
C LEU A 49 3.26 -20.21 -0.28
N PHE A 50 4.10 -19.36 0.31
CA PHE A 50 4.08 -18.94 1.70
C PHE A 50 3.89 -17.43 1.74
N ALA A 51 2.78 -16.95 2.27
CA ALA A 51 2.55 -15.53 2.50
C ALA A 51 2.45 -15.25 4.00
N ALA A 52 3.52 -14.68 4.56
CA ALA A 52 3.57 -14.23 5.95
C ALA A 52 3.13 -12.76 6.06
N ASN A 53 2.05 -12.40 5.35
CA ASN A 53 1.44 -11.08 5.40
C ASN A 53 0.42 -11.01 6.55
N PRO A 54 0.56 -10.08 7.51
CA PRO A 54 -0.37 -9.96 8.63
C PRO A 54 -1.84 -9.80 8.25
N ALA A 55 -2.11 -9.16 7.10
CA ALA A 55 -3.47 -8.93 6.61
C ALA A 55 -4.06 -10.14 5.85
N ALA A 56 -3.19 -11.02 5.31
CA ALA A 56 -3.57 -12.12 4.43
C ALA A 56 -2.61 -13.33 4.57
N PRO A 57 -2.38 -13.84 5.81
CA PRO A 57 -1.48 -14.97 6.02
C PRO A 57 -2.06 -16.24 5.40
N ARG A 58 -1.24 -16.95 4.60
CA ARG A 58 -1.66 -18.16 3.92
C ARG A 58 -0.50 -19.01 3.42
N LEU A 59 -0.80 -20.25 3.14
CA LEU A 59 0.09 -21.22 2.54
C LEU A 59 -0.76 -22.13 1.63
N HIS A 60 -0.33 -22.37 0.39
CA HIS A 60 -1.06 -23.27 -0.52
C HIS A 60 -0.26 -23.54 -1.80
N LEU A 61 -0.69 -24.55 -2.55
CA LEU A 61 -0.23 -24.78 -3.93
C LEU A 61 -0.88 -23.72 -4.84
N THR A 62 -0.05 -23.01 -5.62
CA THR A 62 -0.51 -21.89 -6.46
C THR A 62 -0.17 -22.07 -7.92
N ALA A 63 -1.08 -21.68 -8.80
CA ALA A 63 -0.82 -21.50 -10.22
C ALA A 63 -0.19 -20.13 -10.54
N ALA A 64 -0.29 -19.16 -9.63
CA ALA A 64 0.16 -17.80 -9.83
C ALA A 64 1.67 -17.71 -10.12
N SER A 65 2.06 -16.72 -10.92
CA SER A 65 3.44 -16.43 -11.27
C SER A 65 3.67 -14.91 -11.18
N PRO A 66 3.70 -14.35 -9.96
CA PRO A 66 3.94 -12.93 -9.78
C PRO A 66 5.35 -12.53 -10.25
N GLU A 67 5.50 -11.27 -10.66
CA GLU A 67 6.79 -10.71 -11.05
C GLU A 67 7.78 -10.74 -9.87
N ASN A 68 9.01 -11.11 -10.15
CA ASN A 68 10.07 -11.11 -9.16
C ASN A 68 10.85 -9.78 -9.19
N PRO A 69 11.35 -9.29 -8.06
CA PRO A 69 12.24 -8.15 -8.04
C PRO A 69 13.54 -8.47 -8.78
N ALA A 70 14.16 -7.46 -9.41
CA ALA A 70 15.40 -7.57 -10.15
C ALA A 70 16.54 -8.17 -9.28
N GLN A 71 16.61 -7.75 -8.02
CA GLN A 71 17.53 -8.29 -7.02
C GLN A 71 16.76 -9.09 -5.98
N PRO A 72 17.04 -10.40 -5.83
CA PRO A 72 16.40 -11.22 -4.83
C PRO A 72 16.72 -10.73 -3.41
N PRO A 73 15.74 -10.67 -2.49
CA PRO A 73 15.98 -10.34 -1.09
C PRO A 73 16.94 -11.32 -0.40
N MET A 74 17.59 -10.86 0.68
CA MET A 74 18.58 -11.65 1.43
C MET A 74 18.02 -13.00 1.91
N PHE A 75 16.80 -13.02 2.45
CA PHE A 75 16.17 -14.25 2.90
C PHE A 75 15.95 -15.25 1.75
N CYS A 76 15.56 -14.77 0.55
CA CYS A 76 15.46 -15.62 -0.64
C CYS A 76 16.82 -16.24 -1.03
N MET A 77 17.89 -15.45 -0.96
CA MET A 77 19.25 -15.94 -1.27
C MET A 77 19.71 -16.99 -0.26
N LEU A 78 19.39 -16.80 1.01
CA LEU A 78 19.67 -17.77 2.06
C LEU A 78 18.87 -19.07 1.86
N LEU A 79 17.57 -18.97 1.57
CA LEU A 79 16.76 -20.15 1.25
C LEU A 79 17.33 -20.91 0.03
N ARG A 80 17.75 -20.20 -1.01
CA ARG A 80 18.41 -20.81 -2.19
C ARG A 80 19.68 -21.53 -1.81
N LYS A 81 20.54 -20.89 -1.00
CA LYS A 81 21.81 -21.50 -0.54
C LYS A 81 21.58 -22.84 0.18
N HIS A 82 20.51 -22.93 0.99
CA HIS A 82 20.30 -24.07 1.87
C HIS A 82 19.33 -25.13 1.34
N LEU A 83 18.36 -24.75 0.50
CA LEU A 83 17.26 -25.63 0.11
C LEU A 83 17.24 -26.00 -1.39
N LEU A 84 18.03 -25.36 -2.27
CA LEU A 84 18.06 -25.77 -3.68
C LEU A 84 18.56 -27.23 -3.80
N GLY A 85 17.79 -28.04 -4.54
CA GLY A 85 18.06 -29.48 -4.70
C GLY A 85 17.62 -30.34 -3.53
N ALA A 86 17.26 -29.77 -2.40
CA ALA A 86 16.81 -30.49 -1.21
C ALA A 86 15.48 -31.23 -1.47
N LYS A 87 15.27 -32.34 -0.75
CA LYS A 87 14.09 -33.19 -0.84
C LYS A 87 13.14 -32.87 0.34
N LEU A 88 11.87 -32.55 0.06
CA LEU A 88 10.84 -32.41 1.09
C LEU A 88 10.43 -33.78 1.62
N THR A 89 10.66 -34.02 2.89
CA THR A 89 10.46 -35.35 3.52
C THR A 89 9.28 -35.41 4.47
N GLU A 90 8.98 -34.30 5.13
CA GLU A 90 7.93 -34.29 6.13
C GLU A 90 7.27 -32.92 6.23
N ILE A 91 5.95 -32.91 6.52
CA ILE A 91 5.17 -31.71 6.82
C ILE A 91 4.38 -31.98 8.08
N THR A 92 4.57 -31.12 9.09
CA THR A 92 3.87 -31.23 10.39
C THR A 92 3.16 -29.93 10.72
N GLN A 93 2.08 -30.03 11.50
CA GLN A 93 1.31 -28.91 12.03
C GLN A 93 1.09 -29.14 13.53
N PRO A 94 1.46 -28.20 14.40
CA PRO A 94 1.04 -28.27 15.81
C PRO A 94 -0.49 -28.24 15.90
N PRO A 95 -1.09 -29.05 16.79
CA PRO A 95 -2.54 -29.09 16.94
C PRO A 95 -3.15 -27.69 17.18
N MET A 96 -4.27 -27.41 16.52
CA MET A 96 -5.03 -26.14 16.63
C MET A 96 -4.28 -24.87 16.25
N GLU A 97 -3.04 -24.96 15.77
CA GLU A 97 -2.21 -23.81 15.45
C GLU A 97 -2.15 -23.55 13.94
N ARG A 98 -2.08 -22.26 13.58
CA ARG A 98 -1.82 -21.83 12.18
C ARG A 98 -0.32 -21.75 11.94
N ALA A 99 0.40 -22.82 12.22
CA ALA A 99 1.81 -22.98 11.96
C ALA A 99 2.07 -24.31 11.28
N ALA A 100 3.06 -24.38 10.41
CA ALA A 100 3.45 -25.60 9.75
C ALA A 100 4.97 -25.68 9.60
N SER A 101 5.52 -26.87 9.75
CA SER A 101 6.95 -27.15 9.59
C SER A 101 7.18 -28.07 8.40
N PHE A 102 8.11 -27.69 7.53
CA PHE A 102 8.51 -28.41 6.34
C PHE A 102 9.96 -28.87 6.51
N ARG A 103 10.19 -30.18 6.61
CA ARG A 103 11.50 -30.77 6.77
C ARG A 103 12.08 -31.14 5.42
N PHE A 104 13.32 -30.74 5.20
CA PHE A 104 14.05 -30.99 3.97
C PHE A 104 15.34 -31.76 4.25
N ASP A 105 15.56 -32.82 3.49
CA ASP A 105 16.87 -33.46 3.41
C ASP A 105 17.76 -32.67 2.44
N CYS A 106 18.80 -32.08 2.98
CA CYS A 106 19.76 -31.21 2.31
C CYS A 106 21.15 -31.84 2.29
N THR A 107 22.05 -31.19 1.56
CA THR A 107 23.49 -31.49 1.63
C THR A 107 24.18 -30.22 2.14
N ASP A 108 25.10 -30.36 3.09
CA ASP A 108 25.91 -29.25 3.58
C ASP A 108 27.03 -28.86 2.59
N GLU A 109 27.82 -27.84 2.95
CA GLU A 109 28.92 -27.35 2.11
C GLU A 109 30.06 -28.37 1.96
N MET A 110 30.13 -29.37 2.84
CA MET A 110 31.11 -30.46 2.82
C MET A 110 30.61 -31.75 2.14
N GLY A 111 29.33 -31.72 1.68
CA GLY A 111 28.70 -32.86 1.03
C GLY A 111 28.01 -33.86 1.95
N PHE A 112 27.94 -33.60 3.26
CA PHE A 112 27.25 -34.47 4.21
C PHE A 112 25.73 -34.24 4.22
N PRO A 113 24.93 -35.30 4.42
CA PRO A 113 23.50 -35.17 4.54
C PRO A 113 23.12 -34.42 5.83
N VAL A 114 22.25 -33.42 5.72
CA VAL A 114 21.79 -32.63 6.84
C VAL A 114 20.30 -32.30 6.69
N GLN A 115 19.56 -32.29 7.78
CA GLN A 115 18.15 -31.90 7.76
C GLN A 115 17.99 -30.42 8.13
N LYS A 116 17.14 -29.71 7.41
CA LYS A 116 16.74 -28.34 7.72
C LYS A 116 15.22 -28.21 7.71
N THR A 117 14.72 -27.33 8.53
CA THR A 117 13.27 -27.14 8.68
C THR A 117 12.90 -25.71 8.31
N LEU A 118 11.95 -25.56 7.39
CA LEU A 118 11.29 -24.28 7.11
C LEU A 118 10.00 -24.25 7.91
N VAL A 119 9.89 -23.31 8.87
CA VAL A 119 8.69 -23.11 9.69
C VAL A 119 7.93 -21.91 9.17
N ALA A 120 6.63 -22.08 8.95
CA ALA A 120 5.70 -21.02 8.58
C ALA A 120 4.74 -20.78 9.73
N GLU A 121 4.77 -19.60 10.34
CA GLU A 121 3.78 -19.12 11.32
C GLU A 121 2.82 -18.15 10.61
N LEU A 122 1.52 -18.47 10.62
CA LEU A 122 0.48 -17.74 9.89
C LEU A 122 -0.54 -17.08 10.82
N MET A 123 -0.04 -16.54 11.95
CA MET A 123 -0.87 -16.01 13.05
C MET A 123 -0.86 -14.49 13.08
N GLY A 124 -1.64 -13.84 12.22
CA GLY A 124 -1.89 -12.40 12.27
C GLY A 124 -0.61 -11.55 12.31
N ARG A 125 -0.46 -10.73 13.34
CA ARG A 125 0.68 -9.80 13.46
C ARG A 125 2.04 -10.47 13.65
N THR A 126 2.05 -11.70 14.15
CA THR A 126 3.28 -12.47 14.43
C THR A 126 3.66 -13.42 13.30
N CYS A 127 2.97 -13.35 12.13
CA CYS A 127 3.30 -14.23 11.01
C CYS A 127 4.75 -14.02 10.53
N ASN A 128 5.44 -15.15 10.30
CA ASN A 128 6.84 -15.18 9.91
C ASN A 128 7.20 -16.50 9.21
N LEU A 129 8.35 -16.52 8.56
CA LEU A 129 8.99 -17.74 8.05
C LEU A 129 10.38 -17.85 8.67
N TYR A 130 10.74 -19.04 9.13
CA TYR A 130 12.04 -19.33 9.76
C TYR A 130 12.71 -20.48 9.05
N LEU A 131 13.99 -20.35 8.72
CA LEU A 131 14.81 -21.50 8.34
C LEU A 131 15.63 -21.93 9.56
N LEU A 132 15.49 -23.18 9.94
CA LEU A 132 16.13 -23.75 11.12
C LEU A 132 17.23 -24.74 10.75
N SER A 133 18.29 -24.78 11.57
CA SER A 133 19.30 -25.83 11.56
C SER A 133 18.74 -27.14 12.14
N PRO A 134 19.50 -28.28 12.05
CA PRO A 134 19.10 -29.53 12.66
C PRO A 134 18.88 -29.44 14.17
N GLU A 135 19.61 -28.56 14.84
CA GLU A 135 19.54 -28.33 16.31
C GLU A 135 18.40 -27.38 16.69
N GLY A 136 17.62 -26.89 15.72
CA GLY A 136 16.52 -25.95 15.96
C GLY A 136 16.96 -24.48 16.11
N ARG A 137 18.19 -24.12 15.73
CA ARG A 137 18.64 -22.72 15.68
C ARG A 137 18.13 -22.03 14.43
N ILE A 138 17.72 -20.78 14.59
CA ILE A 138 17.30 -19.92 13.46
C ILE A 138 18.54 -19.61 12.62
N LEU A 139 18.58 -20.09 11.38
CA LEU A 139 19.58 -19.69 10.39
C LEU A 139 19.29 -18.28 9.86
N ASP A 140 18.04 -18.00 9.55
CA ASP A 140 17.47 -16.68 9.32
C ASP A 140 15.94 -16.75 9.31
N CYS A 141 15.30 -15.58 9.27
CA CYS A 141 13.85 -15.45 9.21
C CYS A 141 13.44 -14.31 8.28
N LEU A 142 12.22 -14.39 7.78
CA LEU A 142 11.67 -13.39 6.86
C LEU A 142 11.55 -12.03 7.51
N ARG A 143 11.12 -11.99 8.79
CA ARG A 143 11.02 -10.80 9.61
C ARG A 143 11.86 -11.00 10.87
N ARG A 144 12.90 -10.20 11.02
CA ARG A 144 13.72 -10.20 12.24
C ARG A 144 13.04 -9.36 13.31
N ILE A 145 12.94 -9.91 14.51
CA ILE A 145 12.32 -9.29 15.69
C ILE A 145 13.39 -9.25 16.78
N GLY A 146 13.81 -8.05 17.17
CA GLY A 146 14.81 -7.83 18.20
C GLY A 146 14.27 -8.11 19.62
N LEU A 147 15.18 -8.17 20.58
CA LEU A 147 14.82 -8.32 22.01
C LEU A 147 14.12 -7.08 22.56
N ASP A 148 14.32 -5.92 21.94
CA ASP A 148 13.66 -4.64 22.21
C ASP A 148 12.21 -4.60 21.71
N GLU A 149 11.91 -5.31 20.61
CA GLU A 149 10.54 -5.42 20.06
C GLU A 149 9.72 -6.52 20.76
N SER A 150 10.36 -7.60 21.19
CA SER A 150 9.73 -8.71 21.89
C SER A 150 10.69 -9.39 22.86
N ALA A 151 10.49 -9.12 24.15
CA ALA A 151 11.26 -9.76 25.21
C ALA A 151 10.98 -11.28 25.32
N LYS A 152 9.78 -11.75 24.93
CA LYS A 152 9.38 -13.17 25.05
C LYS A 152 9.81 -14.03 23.86
N ARG A 153 9.77 -13.52 22.64
CA ARG A 153 10.03 -14.29 21.42
C ARG A 153 10.81 -13.47 20.40
N ALA A 154 12.11 -13.33 20.62
CA ALA A 154 12.99 -12.73 19.61
C ALA A 154 13.19 -13.68 18.42
N ALA A 155 13.25 -13.12 17.22
CA ALA A 155 13.45 -13.84 15.96
C ALA A 155 14.71 -13.31 15.27
N LEU A 156 15.88 -13.79 15.70
CA LEU A 156 17.17 -13.38 15.19
C LEU A 156 18.02 -14.63 14.83
N PRO A 157 18.88 -14.52 13.80
CA PRO A 157 19.83 -15.57 13.46
C PRO A 157 20.69 -15.97 14.66
N GLY A 158 20.90 -17.28 14.83
CA GLY A 158 21.69 -17.88 15.91
C GLY A 158 20.90 -18.21 17.19
N LEU A 159 19.72 -17.62 17.39
CA LEU A 159 18.85 -17.97 18.53
C LEU A 159 18.16 -19.32 18.32
N MET A 160 17.78 -19.98 19.40
CA MET A 160 16.91 -21.14 19.35
C MET A 160 15.49 -20.71 18.97
N TYR A 161 14.88 -21.44 18.03
CA TYR A 161 13.49 -21.23 17.68
C TYR A 161 12.60 -21.64 18.85
N GLN A 162 11.71 -20.72 19.23
CA GLN A 162 10.68 -20.97 20.24
C GLN A 162 9.32 -20.98 19.55
N PRO A 163 8.56 -22.09 19.59
CA PRO A 163 7.21 -22.11 19.04
C PRO A 163 6.29 -21.16 19.81
N PRO A 164 5.15 -20.76 19.23
CA PRO A 164 4.10 -20.06 19.97
C PRO A 164 3.66 -20.83 21.22
N GLU A 165 3.21 -20.10 22.23
CA GLU A 165 2.58 -20.75 23.39
C GLU A 165 1.32 -21.51 22.90
N PRO A 166 1.16 -22.81 23.28
CA PRO A 166 0.03 -23.60 22.81
C PRO A 166 -1.29 -23.03 23.36
N VAL A 167 -2.31 -23.05 22.52
CA VAL A 167 -3.66 -22.61 22.91
C VAL A 167 -4.28 -23.68 23.81
N MET A 168 -4.61 -23.31 25.06
CA MET A 168 -5.26 -24.19 26.03
C MET A 168 -6.78 -24.25 25.78
N LYS A 169 -7.18 -24.83 24.65
CA LYS A 169 -8.57 -25.05 24.25
C LYS A 169 -8.76 -26.51 23.82
N LEU A 170 -10.01 -26.94 23.73
CA LEU A 170 -10.35 -28.27 23.28
C LEU A 170 -9.89 -28.52 21.85
N ASN A 171 -9.18 -29.60 21.62
CA ASN A 171 -8.80 -30.07 20.28
C ASN A 171 -9.83 -31.11 19.80
N LEU A 172 -10.50 -30.82 18.70
CA LEU A 172 -11.49 -31.71 18.11
C LEU A 172 -10.89 -33.00 17.50
N LEU A 173 -9.59 -33.03 17.27
CA LEU A 173 -8.87 -34.21 16.75
C LEU A 173 -8.49 -35.20 17.87
N ASP A 174 -8.57 -34.80 19.14
CA ASP A 174 -8.30 -35.70 20.26
C ASP A 174 -9.46 -36.70 20.41
N SER A 175 -9.13 -37.96 20.71
CA SER A 175 -10.14 -38.95 21.01
C SER A 175 -10.93 -38.54 22.27
N ALA A 176 -12.25 -38.66 22.20
CA ALA A 176 -13.15 -38.40 23.34
C ALA A 176 -13.47 -39.72 24.05
N PRO A 177 -12.91 -39.99 25.26
CA PRO A 177 -13.15 -41.23 25.98
C PRO A 177 -14.63 -41.44 26.34
N GLU A 178 -15.37 -40.32 26.51
CA GLU A 178 -16.79 -40.27 26.88
C GLU A 178 -17.75 -40.29 25.67
N GLY A 179 -17.22 -40.36 24.44
CA GLY A 179 -17.98 -40.21 23.23
C GLY A 179 -18.02 -38.76 22.73
N ASP A 180 -18.11 -38.58 21.40
CA ASP A 180 -18.02 -37.25 20.77
C ASP A 180 -19.19 -36.33 21.15
N ALA A 181 -20.41 -36.84 21.31
CA ALA A 181 -21.57 -36.05 21.73
C ALA A 181 -21.42 -35.49 23.13
N GLN A 182 -20.91 -36.31 24.10
CA GLN A 182 -20.71 -35.87 25.47
C GLN A 182 -19.72 -34.70 25.60
N ARG A 183 -18.74 -34.63 24.73
CA ARG A 183 -17.83 -33.48 24.63
C ARG A 183 -18.60 -32.16 24.40
N TYR A 184 -19.58 -32.17 23.53
CA TYR A 184 -20.39 -30.97 23.22
C TYR A 184 -21.42 -30.68 24.32
N VAL A 185 -21.97 -31.70 24.98
CA VAL A 185 -22.78 -31.51 26.20
C VAL A 185 -21.97 -30.75 27.26
N ASN A 186 -20.71 -31.15 27.50
CA ASN A 186 -19.82 -30.48 28.44
C ASN A 186 -19.55 -29.01 28.05
N ILE A 187 -19.39 -28.70 26.73
CA ILE A 187 -19.25 -27.35 26.25
C ILE A 187 -20.50 -26.49 26.49
N LEU A 188 -21.68 -27.06 26.20
CA LEU A 188 -22.96 -26.36 26.35
C LEU A 188 -23.34 -26.09 27.82
N THR A 189 -23.01 -26.99 28.72
CA THR A 189 -23.34 -26.90 30.15
C THR A 189 -22.28 -26.13 30.96
N ALA A 190 -21.07 -25.95 30.44
CA ALA A 190 -20.02 -25.20 31.13
C ALA A 190 -20.38 -23.69 31.22
N PRO A 191 -19.89 -22.95 32.23
CA PRO A 191 -20.05 -21.51 32.29
C PRO A 191 -19.27 -20.82 31.17
N GLY A 192 -19.83 -19.73 30.61
CA GLY A 192 -19.15 -18.96 29.54
C GLY A 192 -20.13 -18.12 28.73
N ALA A 193 -19.81 -17.83 27.48
CA ALA A 193 -20.63 -17.01 26.57
C ALA A 193 -22.04 -17.60 26.38
N ASP A 194 -23.06 -16.75 26.33
CA ASP A 194 -24.47 -17.17 26.21
C ASP A 194 -24.84 -17.55 24.76
N VAL A 195 -24.12 -17.04 23.78
CA VAL A 195 -24.33 -17.34 22.35
C VAL A 195 -23.51 -18.58 21.98
N LEU A 196 -24.13 -19.52 21.30
CA LEU A 196 -23.51 -20.80 20.94
C LEU A 196 -22.24 -20.63 20.11
N ALA A 197 -22.26 -19.75 19.11
CA ALA A 197 -21.09 -19.50 18.26
C ALA A 197 -19.89 -18.94 19.07
N ASP A 198 -20.16 -18.04 20.01
CA ASP A 198 -19.13 -17.46 20.88
C ASP A 198 -18.61 -18.50 21.88
N ARG A 199 -19.50 -19.34 22.44
CA ARG A 199 -19.12 -20.45 23.29
C ARG A 199 -18.18 -21.43 22.59
N LEU A 200 -18.49 -21.81 21.35
CA LEU A 200 -17.62 -22.66 20.53
C LEU A 200 -16.27 -21.96 20.26
N MET A 201 -16.29 -20.67 19.98
CA MET A 201 -15.07 -19.89 19.75
C MET A 201 -14.17 -19.83 20.99
N ASP A 202 -14.76 -19.74 22.18
CA ASP A 202 -14.04 -19.65 23.45
C ASP A 202 -13.49 -21.00 23.94
N THR A 203 -14.17 -22.07 23.63
CA THR A 203 -13.86 -23.42 24.18
C THR A 203 -13.07 -24.29 23.19
N VAL A 204 -13.33 -24.19 21.89
CA VAL A 204 -12.69 -25.03 20.87
C VAL A 204 -11.53 -24.28 20.23
N GLY A 205 -10.36 -24.91 20.15
CA GLY A 205 -9.19 -24.36 19.50
C GLY A 205 -9.23 -24.51 17.98
N GLY A 206 -8.54 -23.60 17.29
CA GLY A 206 -8.26 -23.72 15.86
C GLY A 206 -9.40 -23.36 14.91
N LEU A 207 -10.59 -23.03 15.40
CA LEU A 207 -11.74 -22.63 14.59
C LEU A 207 -11.74 -21.12 14.29
N SER A 208 -12.34 -20.76 13.15
CA SER A 208 -12.65 -19.36 12.82
C SER A 208 -14.05 -18.97 13.31
N PRO A 209 -14.32 -17.66 13.54
CA PRO A 209 -15.67 -17.19 13.88
C PRO A 209 -16.73 -17.60 12.85
N LEU A 210 -16.35 -17.67 11.57
CA LEU A 210 -17.24 -18.12 10.50
C LEU A 210 -17.69 -19.57 10.72
N VAL A 211 -16.75 -20.48 10.99
CA VAL A 211 -17.05 -21.90 11.22
C VAL A 211 -17.88 -22.09 12.49
N CYS A 212 -17.60 -21.32 13.55
CA CYS A 212 -18.41 -21.38 14.77
C CYS A 212 -19.87 -20.95 14.52
N ARG A 213 -20.10 -19.91 13.70
CA ARG A 213 -21.46 -19.49 13.31
C ARG A 213 -22.15 -20.52 12.40
N GLU A 214 -21.43 -21.12 11.46
CA GLU A 214 -21.98 -22.19 10.62
C GLU A 214 -22.37 -23.42 11.45
N ALA A 215 -21.54 -23.80 12.43
CA ALA A 215 -21.87 -24.88 13.36
C ALA A 215 -23.12 -24.55 14.20
N ALA A 216 -23.23 -23.31 14.70
CA ALA A 216 -24.42 -22.85 15.42
C ALA A 216 -25.66 -22.83 14.53
N LEU A 217 -25.54 -22.32 13.30
CA LEU A 217 -26.63 -22.33 12.31
C LEU A 217 -27.10 -23.76 12.00
N TYR A 218 -26.17 -24.70 11.81
CA TYR A 218 -26.48 -26.11 11.56
C TYR A 218 -27.18 -26.76 12.76
N ALA A 219 -26.65 -26.57 13.98
CA ALA A 219 -27.14 -27.24 15.17
C ALA A 219 -28.44 -26.64 15.72
N ALA A 220 -28.56 -25.31 15.69
CA ALA A 220 -29.62 -24.56 16.36
C ALA A 220 -30.49 -23.71 15.44
N GLY A 221 -30.19 -23.67 14.12
CA GLY A 221 -30.99 -22.93 13.14
C GLY A 221 -30.73 -21.41 13.10
N SER A 222 -29.82 -20.88 13.93
CA SER A 222 -29.45 -19.47 13.97
C SER A 222 -27.98 -19.29 14.33
N THR A 223 -27.31 -18.28 13.73
CA THR A 223 -25.95 -17.89 14.07
C THR A 223 -25.83 -17.31 15.49
N ASP A 224 -26.91 -16.69 15.98
CA ASP A 224 -26.99 -15.99 17.27
C ASP A 224 -27.81 -16.79 18.29
N ALA A 225 -27.90 -18.13 18.12
CA ALA A 225 -28.66 -19.01 18.99
C ALA A 225 -28.14 -18.94 20.43
N ARG A 226 -29.04 -18.69 21.37
CA ARG A 226 -28.73 -18.61 22.82
C ARG A 226 -28.82 -20.00 23.44
N ILE A 227 -27.82 -20.36 24.23
CA ILE A 227 -27.70 -21.71 24.84
C ILE A 227 -28.86 -22.01 25.79
N ASP A 228 -29.36 -21.00 26.51
CA ASP A 228 -30.49 -21.14 27.45
C ASP A 228 -31.83 -21.57 26.78
N SER A 229 -31.93 -21.37 25.46
CA SER A 229 -33.11 -21.74 24.66
C SER A 229 -32.95 -23.06 23.90
N LEU A 230 -31.82 -23.76 24.06
CA LEU A 230 -31.52 -24.96 23.30
C LEU A 230 -31.80 -26.24 24.08
N ASP A 231 -32.23 -27.28 23.39
CA ASP A 231 -32.15 -28.64 23.88
C ASP A 231 -30.68 -29.11 23.77
N VAL A 232 -30.07 -29.36 24.92
CA VAL A 232 -28.62 -29.61 25.07
C VAL A 232 -28.22 -30.88 24.32
N ASP A 233 -28.98 -31.98 24.49
CA ASP A 233 -28.63 -33.28 23.92
C ASP A 233 -28.76 -33.27 22.40
N THR A 234 -29.87 -32.77 21.87
CA THR A 234 -30.09 -32.65 20.43
C THR A 234 -29.07 -31.71 19.77
N THR A 235 -28.71 -30.61 20.44
CA THR A 235 -27.72 -29.68 19.95
C THR A 235 -26.32 -30.30 19.96
N ALA A 236 -25.94 -31.01 20.99
CA ALA A 236 -24.68 -31.72 21.10
C ALA A 236 -24.51 -32.80 20.02
N ASP A 237 -25.55 -33.56 19.74
CA ASP A 237 -25.55 -34.58 18.67
C ASP A 237 -25.33 -33.94 17.31
N LYS A 238 -26.02 -32.84 17.03
CA LYS A 238 -25.85 -32.12 15.75
C LYS A 238 -24.47 -31.50 15.63
N LEU A 239 -23.91 -30.93 16.71
CA LEU A 239 -22.54 -30.41 16.70
C LEU A 239 -21.52 -31.53 16.46
N SER A 240 -21.71 -32.67 17.11
CA SER A 240 -20.88 -33.85 16.91
C SER A 240 -20.91 -34.30 15.44
N LEU A 241 -22.08 -34.40 14.86
CA LEU A 241 -22.23 -34.77 13.46
C LEU A 241 -21.56 -33.75 12.51
N PHE A 242 -21.79 -32.45 12.73
CA PHE A 242 -21.21 -31.38 11.92
C PHE A 242 -19.67 -31.42 11.92
N PHE A 243 -19.06 -31.48 13.09
CA PHE A 243 -17.62 -31.49 13.19
C PHE A 243 -17.00 -32.81 12.75
N HIS A 244 -17.64 -33.94 13.06
CA HIS A 244 -17.18 -35.24 12.56
C HIS A 244 -17.15 -35.27 11.03
N GLU A 245 -18.19 -34.81 10.36
CA GLU A 245 -18.28 -34.80 8.90
C GLU A 245 -17.23 -33.86 8.29
N HIS A 246 -17.15 -32.61 8.78
CA HIS A 246 -16.36 -31.58 8.10
C HIS A 246 -14.89 -31.53 8.53
N VAL A 247 -14.54 -31.98 9.73
CA VAL A 247 -13.14 -32.10 10.16
C VAL A 247 -12.49 -33.36 9.57
N SER A 248 -13.24 -34.47 9.46
CA SER A 248 -12.73 -35.72 8.86
C SER A 248 -12.69 -35.65 7.33
N HIS A 249 -13.64 -34.93 6.72
CA HIS A 249 -13.76 -34.80 5.27
C HIS A 249 -13.84 -33.33 4.84
N PRO A 250 -12.78 -32.53 5.09
CA PRO A 250 -12.77 -31.13 4.75
C PRO A 250 -12.87 -30.94 3.23
N ALA A 251 -13.61 -29.91 2.80
CA ALA A 251 -13.70 -29.54 1.40
C ALA A 251 -13.68 -28.01 1.21
N PRO A 252 -13.18 -27.51 0.07
CA PRO A 252 -12.99 -26.09 -0.16
C PRO A 252 -14.30 -25.41 -0.58
N TYR A 253 -15.03 -24.88 0.38
CA TYR A 253 -16.26 -24.14 0.16
C TYR A 253 -16.04 -22.63 0.14
N TYR A 254 -16.83 -21.92 -0.68
CA TYR A 254 -16.81 -20.47 -0.72
C TYR A 254 -18.19 -19.89 -1.04
N TYR A 255 -18.43 -18.70 -0.52
CA TYR A 255 -19.53 -17.83 -0.90
C TYR A 255 -19.00 -16.78 -1.88
N ALA A 256 -19.70 -16.61 -3.02
CA ALA A 256 -19.36 -15.62 -4.03
C ALA A 256 -20.38 -14.49 -4.09
N LEU A 257 -19.90 -13.28 -4.38
CA LEU A 257 -20.75 -12.15 -4.74
C LEU A 257 -21.45 -12.40 -6.09
N PRO A 258 -22.49 -11.61 -6.45
CA PRO A 258 -23.18 -11.75 -7.74
C PRO A 258 -22.27 -11.67 -8.97
N ASP A 259 -21.13 -10.97 -8.87
CA ASP A 259 -20.09 -10.88 -9.90
C ASP A 259 -19.19 -12.12 -9.98
N GLY A 260 -19.44 -13.13 -9.14
CA GLY A 260 -18.64 -14.36 -9.05
C GLY A 260 -17.39 -14.25 -8.17
N THR A 261 -17.08 -13.08 -7.61
CA THR A 261 -15.89 -12.88 -6.75
C THR A 261 -16.08 -13.58 -5.41
N PRO A 262 -15.15 -14.48 -4.97
CA PRO A 262 -15.21 -15.10 -3.66
C PRO A 262 -15.11 -14.05 -2.54
N LYS A 263 -16.07 -14.06 -1.60
CA LYS A 263 -16.14 -13.15 -0.47
C LYS A 263 -15.72 -13.81 0.85
N GLN A 264 -16.12 -15.08 1.04
CA GLN A 264 -15.80 -15.89 2.21
C GLN A 264 -15.43 -17.29 1.78
N PHE A 265 -14.62 -17.98 2.58
CA PHE A 265 -14.29 -19.38 2.34
C PHE A 265 -14.14 -20.14 3.68
N ALA A 266 -14.37 -21.44 3.65
CA ALA A 266 -14.19 -22.33 4.80
C ALA A 266 -13.91 -23.77 4.34
N PHE A 267 -13.52 -24.64 5.25
CA PHE A 267 -13.37 -26.07 5.00
C PHE A 267 -14.71 -26.85 5.10
N CYS A 268 -15.79 -26.16 5.46
CA CYS A 268 -17.16 -26.67 5.57
C CYS A 268 -18.13 -25.79 4.77
N PRO A 269 -19.36 -26.23 4.48
CA PRO A 269 -20.37 -25.43 3.79
C PRO A 269 -20.66 -24.11 4.52
N ILE A 270 -20.79 -23.01 3.76
CA ILE A 270 -21.12 -21.68 4.26
C ILE A 270 -22.56 -21.37 3.88
N ARG A 271 -23.48 -21.41 4.83
CA ARG A 271 -24.93 -21.22 4.63
C ARG A 271 -25.43 -19.86 5.14
N GLU A 272 -24.67 -19.22 6.03
CA GLU A 272 -24.98 -17.90 6.62
C GLU A 272 -25.28 -16.83 5.54
N TYR A 273 -24.60 -16.91 4.40
CA TYR A 273 -24.74 -15.93 3.31
C TYR A 273 -25.61 -16.42 2.13
N GLY A 274 -26.18 -17.63 2.19
CA GLY A 274 -26.97 -18.22 1.14
C GLY A 274 -26.28 -19.42 0.46
N GLU A 275 -26.43 -19.53 -0.86
CA GLU A 275 -25.88 -20.67 -1.62
C GLU A 275 -24.34 -20.61 -1.66
N CYS A 276 -23.67 -21.64 -1.13
CA CYS A 276 -22.23 -21.81 -1.22
C CYS A 276 -21.83 -22.68 -2.40
N ARG A 277 -20.62 -22.45 -2.91
CA ARG A 277 -20.01 -23.22 -3.98
C ARG A 277 -18.82 -24.00 -3.46
N ARG A 278 -18.49 -25.09 -4.15
CA ARG A 278 -17.30 -25.89 -3.86
C ARG A 278 -16.27 -25.66 -4.95
N ALA A 279 -15.02 -25.38 -4.55
CA ALA A 279 -13.89 -25.29 -5.48
C ALA A 279 -13.31 -26.69 -5.76
N GLU A 280 -12.48 -26.79 -6.78
CA GLU A 280 -11.85 -28.05 -7.18
C GLU A 280 -10.76 -28.49 -6.17
N SER A 281 -10.02 -27.52 -5.59
CA SER A 281 -9.01 -27.76 -4.57
C SER A 281 -8.88 -26.55 -3.65
N PHE A 282 -8.23 -26.75 -2.48
CA PHE A 282 -7.95 -25.67 -1.54
C PHE A 282 -6.98 -24.63 -2.16
N GLY A 283 -5.97 -25.09 -2.90
CA GLY A 283 -5.05 -24.22 -3.60
C GLY A 283 -5.74 -23.32 -4.62
N LYS A 284 -6.62 -23.89 -5.48
CA LYS A 284 -7.40 -23.11 -6.45
C LYS A 284 -8.35 -22.10 -5.79
N LEU A 285 -8.98 -22.49 -4.69
CA LEU A 285 -9.83 -21.58 -3.92
C LEU A 285 -9.06 -20.37 -3.42
N LEU A 286 -7.89 -20.59 -2.82
CA LEU A 286 -7.05 -19.52 -2.30
C LEU A 286 -6.49 -18.64 -3.42
N ASP A 287 -6.11 -19.21 -4.56
CA ASP A 287 -5.73 -18.42 -5.73
C ASP A 287 -6.88 -17.52 -6.20
N MET A 288 -8.10 -18.05 -6.35
CA MET A 288 -9.28 -17.26 -6.73
C MET A 288 -9.55 -16.13 -5.74
N TYR A 289 -9.49 -16.43 -4.43
CA TYR A 289 -9.79 -15.45 -3.38
C TYR A 289 -8.74 -14.35 -3.27
N TYR A 290 -7.45 -14.70 -3.35
CA TYR A 290 -6.37 -13.77 -3.08
C TYR A 290 -5.79 -13.09 -4.32
N THR A 291 -5.91 -13.65 -5.53
CA THR A 291 -5.35 -13.02 -6.74
C THR A 291 -5.89 -11.61 -6.96
N VAL A 292 -7.21 -11.45 -6.89
CA VAL A 292 -7.85 -10.13 -7.07
C VAL A 292 -7.47 -9.18 -5.92
N ARG A 293 -7.40 -9.69 -4.71
CA ARG A 293 -7.04 -8.92 -3.53
C ARG A 293 -5.57 -8.50 -3.55
N ASP A 294 -4.66 -9.41 -3.86
CA ASP A 294 -3.23 -9.14 -3.96
C ASP A 294 -2.92 -8.12 -5.07
N GLN A 295 -3.60 -8.20 -6.20
CA GLN A 295 -3.50 -7.20 -7.27
C GLN A 295 -3.94 -5.82 -6.79
N LYS A 296 -5.10 -5.73 -6.11
CA LYS A 296 -5.60 -4.47 -5.52
C LYS A 296 -4.64 -3.92 -4.45
N ASP A 297 -4.13 -4.78 -3.57
CA ASP A 297 -3.20 -4.38 -2.51
C ASP A 297 -1.83 -3.96 -3.07
N ALA A 298 -1.29 -4.68 -4.06
CA ALA A 298 -0.06 -4.30 -4.75
C ALA A 298 -0.21 -2.95 -5.47
N MET A 299 -1.33 -2.73 -6.15
CA MET A 299 -1.67 -1.47 -6.78
C MET A 299 -1.77 -0.34 -5.76
N ARG A 300 -2.46 -0.57 -4.64
CA ARG A 300 -2.58 0.40 -3.54
C ARG A 300 -1.22 0.76 -2.94
N GLN A 301 -0.34 -0.21 -2.72
CA GLN A 301 1.01 0.03 -2.20
C GLN A 301 1.88 0.81 -3.19
N LYS A 302 1.86 0.44 -4.49
CA LYS A 302 2.55 1.20 -5.55
C LYS A 302 2.06 2.65 -5.59
N GLY A 303 0.74 2.86 -5.59
CA GLY A 303 0.11 4.18 -5.57
C GLY A 303 0.47 4.99 -4.32
N GLN A 304 0.47 4.37 -3.13
CA GLN A 304 0.85 5.02 -1.88
C GLN A 304 2.31 5.49 -1.87
N THR A 305 3.24 4.70 -2.43
CA THR A 305 4.66 5.07 -2.51
C THR A 305 4.86 6.31 -3.38
N VAL A 306 4.24 6.33 -4.56
CA VAL A 306 4.30 7.49 -5.48
C VAL A 306 3.66 8.70 -4.82
N ARG A 307 2.46 8.54 -4.24
CA ARG A 307 1.74 9.61 -3.52
C ARG A 307 2.59 10.23 -2.41
N LYS A 308 3.20 9.40 -1.55
CA LYS A 308 4.07 9.88 -0.46
C LYS A 308 5.26 10.67 -0.99
N THR A 309 5.83 10.24 -2.12
CA THR A 309 6.95 10.95 -2.75
C THR A 309 6.51 12.32 -3.25
N VAL A 310 5.38 12.42 -3.96
CA VAL A 310 4.84 13.69 -4.45
C VAL A 310 4.43 14.61 -3.30
N GLN A 311 3.78 14.10 -2.25
CA GLN A 311 3.47 14.87 -1.04
C GLN A 311 4.72 15.47 -0.38
N ASN A 312 5.81 14.69 -0.30
CA ASN A 312 7.08 15.20 0.23
C ASN A 312 7.67 16.30 -0.65
N LEU A 313 7.57 16.17 -1.98
CA LEU A 313 8.00 17.21 -2.93
C LEU A 313 7.18 18.49 -2.75
N CYS A 314 5.85 18.41 -2.70
CA CYS A 314 4.97 19.55 -2.42
C CYS A 314 5.35 20.24 -1.10
N SER A 315 5.53 19.47 -0.01
CA SER A 315 5.89 20.03 1.30
C SER A 315 7.24 20.75 1.29
N ARG A 316 8.24 20.20 0.59
CA ARG A 316 9.56 20.84 0.44
C ARG A 316 9.47 22.12 -0.36
N LEU A 317 8.72 22.11 -1.46
CA LEU A 317 8.55 23.26 -2.32
C LEU A 317 7.78 24.39 -1.62
N THR A 318 6.71 24.06 -0.88
CA THR A 318 5.96 25.03 -0.08
C THR A 318 6.86 25.72 0.96
N LYS A 319 7.71 24.95 1.65
CA LYS A 319 8.68 25.53 2.61
C LYS A 319 9.70 26.43 1.92
N LYS A 320 10.20 26.03 0.74
CA LYS A 320 11.14 26.82 -0.03
C LYS A 320 10.51 28.15 -0.45
N LEU A 321 9.28 28.11 -0.99
CA LEU A 321 8.55 29.32 -1.42
C LEU A 321 8.32 30.29 -0.24
N ALA A 322 7.94 29.79 0.93
CA ALA A 322 7.74 30.61 2.11
C ALA A 322 9.05 31.31 2.59
N ILE A 323 10.21 30.66 2.43
CA ILE A 323 11.51 31.29 2.72
C ILE A 323 11.81 32.37 1.67
N GLN A 324 11.63 32.07 0.38
CA GLN A 324 11.88 33.01 -0.69
C GLN A 324 10.93 34.23 -0.64
N GLU A 325 9.68 34.06 -0.21
CA GLU A 325 8.75 35.16 0.04
C GLU A 325 9.26 36.12 1.13
N LYS A 326 9.76 35.58 2.25
CA LYS A 326 10.38 36.40 3.31
C LYS A 326 11.65 37.11 2.84
N GLU A 327 12.47 36.42 2.03
CA GLU A 327 13.66 37.02 1.45
C GLU A 327 13.30 38.15 0.46
N LEU A 328 12.21 37.98 -0.30
CA LEU A 328 11.69 39.01 -1.17
C LEU A 328 11.19 40.23 -0.40
N GLU A 329 10.42 40.02 0.67
CA GLU A 329 9.96 41.09 1.55
C GLU A 329 11.14 41.90 2.12
N ALA A 330 12.24 41.25 2.51
CA ALA A 330 13.45 41.91 3.00
C ALA A 330 14.14 42.79 1.95
N THR A 331 13.81 42.65 0.65
CA THR A 331 14.37 43.50 -0.42
C THR A 331 13.60 44.81 -0.59
N TYR A 332 12.41 44.97 0.00
CA TYR A 332 11.57 46.17 -0.20
C TYR A 332 12.17 47.42 0.43
N ASP A 333 12.98 47.30 1.50
CA ASP A 333 13.64 48.43 2.17
C ASP A 333 14.90 48.93 1.44
N ARG A 334 15.16 48.40 0.23
CA ARG A 334 16.41 48.74 -0.52
C ARG A 334 16.54 50.24 -0.83
N GLU A 335 15.44 50.96 -1.10
CA GLU A 335 15.51 52.39 -1.37
C GLU A 335 16.11 53.18 -0.23
N ARG A 336 15.89 52.71 1.00
CA ARG A 336 16.53 53.32 2.18
C ARG A 336 18.05 53.17 2.16
N LEU A 337 18.57 52.05 1.65
CA LEU A 337 20.05 51.87 1.46
C LEU A 337 20.61 52.86 0.45
N ARG A 338 19.89 53.10 -0.66
CA ARG A 338 20.30 54.11 -1.64
C ARG A 338 20.34 55.52 -1.01
N GLN A 339 19.25 55.90 -0.29
CA GLN A 339 19.17 57.18 0.42
C GLN A 339 20.29 57.36 1.42
N LEU A 340 20.60 56.34 2.22
CA LEU A 340 21.74 56.38 3.17
C LEU A 340 23.08 56.50 2.44
N GLY A 341 23.25 55.86 1.30
CA GLY A 341 24.43 56.05 0.43
C GLY A 341 24.57 57.48 -0.09
N ASP A 342 23.44 58.09 -0.50
CA ASP A 342 23.41 59.49 -0.95
C ASP A 342 23.76 60.45 0.20
N ILE A 343 23.18 60.24 1.38
CA ILE A 343 23.46 61.04 2.60
C ILE A 343 24.93 60.94 3.00
N LEU A 344 25.50 59.74 2.99
CA LEU A 344 26.93 59.55 3.29
C LEU A 344 27.82 60.21 2.26
N THR A 345 27.47 60.13 0.97
CA THR A 345 28.21 60.74 -0.12
C THR A 345 28.24 62.28 0.02
N ALA A 346 27.13 62.89 0.41
CA ALA A 346 27.06 64.34 0.67
C ALA A 346 27.85 64.77 1.91
N ASN A 347 28.07 63.89 2.89
CA ASN A 347 28.69 64.15 4.17
C ASN A 347 30.07 63.47 4.35
N LEU A 348 30.78 63.10 3.30
CA LEU A 348 32.08 62.40 3.35
C LEU A 348 33.10 63.10 4.21
N HIS A 349 33.06 64.45 4.26
CA HIS A 349 33.97 65.30 5.06
C HIS A 349 33.73 65.16 6.58
N ARG A 350 32.57 64.66 7.03
CA ARG A 350 32.24 64.44 8.44
C ARG A 350 32.70 63.09 8.96
N ILE A 351 33.06 62.17 8.09
CA ILE A 351 33.39 60.80 8.43
C ILE A 351 34.86 60.69 8.79
N VAL A 352 35.16 60.34 10.04
CA VAL A 352 36.52 60.09 10.51
C VAL A 352 36.79 58.58 10.56
N LYS A 353 37.96 58.17 10.11
CA LYS A 353 38.36 56.75 10.13
C LYS A 353 38.36 56.23 11.58
N GLY A 354 37.73 55.07 11.81
CA GLY A 354 37.59 54.45 13.11
C GLY A 354 36.20 54.62 13.76
N GLN A 355 35.32 55.44 13.19
CA GLN A 355 33.94 55.57 13.65
C GLN A 355 33.10 54.37 13.24
N THR A 356 32.12 53.99 14.09
CA THR A 356 31.13 52.93 13.82
C THR A 356 29.80 53.49 13.37
N THR A 357 29.52 54.77 13.64
CA THR A 357 28.30 55.49 13.24
C THR A 357 28.63 56.92 12.90
N VAL A 358 27.89 57.51 11.98
CA VAL A 358 27.94 58.97 11.70
C VAL A 358 26.51 59.50 11.69
N GLN A 359 26.33 60.65 12.37
CA GLN A 359 25.06 61.36 12.39
C GLN A 359 25.04 62.39 11.27
N CYS A 360 24.05 62.31 10.41
CA CYS A 360 23.83 63.22 9.28
C CYS A 360 22.37 63.69 9.25
N GLU A 361 22.12 64.81 8.59
CA GLU A 361 20.76 65.27 8.30
C GLU A 361 20.17 64.43 7.18
N ASP A 362 18.94 63.91 7.37
CA ASP A 362 18.24 63.14 6.37
C ASP A 362 17.48 64.08 5.44
N PHE A 363 18.04 64.42 4.33
CA PHE A 363 17.40 65.29 3.34
C PHE A 363 16.29 64.59 2.49
N TYR A 364 16.00 63.35 2.76
CA TYR A 364 14.82 62.64 2.27
C TYR A 364 13.63 62.68 3.25
N ASP A 365 13.88 63.19 4.50
CA ASP A 365 12.84 63.46 5.45
C ASP A 365 12.40 64.93 5.36
N GLU A 366 11.11 65.19 5.29
CA GLU A 366 10.56 66.56 5.17
C GLU A 366 10.99 67.50 6.35
N GLU A 367 11.21 66.90 7.52
CA GLU A 367 11.67 67.62 8.71
C GLU A 367 13.18 67.65 8.89
N MET A 368 13.96 67.10 7.93
CA MET A 368 15.42 66.98 7.96
C MET A 368 15.96 66.41 9.28
N ARG A 369 15.24 65.44 9.85
CA ARG A 369 15.61 64.85 11.14
C ARG A 369 17.00 64.17 11.05
N PRO A 370 17.82 64.24 12.10
CA PRO A 370 19.09 63.57 12.11
C PRO A 370 18.94 62.05 12.08
N VAL A 371 19.71 61.39 11.23
CA VAL A 371 19.79 59.94 11.12
C VAL A 371 21.18 59.44 11.48
N ASP A 372 21.26 58.41 12.31
CA ASP A 372 22.48 57.72 12.66
C ASP A 372 22.77 56.61 11.65
N ILE A 373 23.81 56.76 10.84
CA ILE A 373 24.15 55.81 9.78
C ILE A 373 25.31 54.93 10.25
N PRO A 374 25.10 53.59 10.32
CA PRO A 374 26.15 52.64 10.63
C PRO A 374 27.24 52.60 9.53
N ILE A 375 28.49 52.73 9.95
CA ILE A 375 29.65 52.66 9.07
C ILE A 375 30.72 51.69 9.58
N SER A 376 31.54 51.17 8.69
CA SER A 376 32.63 50.29 9.06
C SER A 376 33.86 51.10 9.43
N PRO A 377 34.44 50.91 10.63
CA PRO A 377 35.62 51.65 11.07
C PRO A 377 36.90 51.34 10.26
N ILE A 378 36.89 50.23 9.51
CA ILE A 378 38.04 49.76 8.73
C ILE A 378 38.05 50.42 7.33
N LEU A 379 36.85 50.74 6.80
CA LEU A 379 36.67 51.27 5.45
C LEU A 379 36.89 52.80 5.41
N SER A 380 37.36 53.31 4.27
CA SER A 380 37.42 54.77 4.04
C SER A 380 36.01 55.35 3.89
N PRO A 381 35.81 56.67 4.04
CA PRO A 381 34.52 57.31 3.84
C PRO A 381 33.85 56.94 2.48
N ASN A 382 34.59 57.02 1.39
CA ASN A 382 34.09 56.63 0.07
C ASN A 382 33.74 55.14 -0.03
N GLN A 383 34.48 54.25 0.63
CA GLN A 383 34.20 52.82 0.63
C GLN A 383 32.94 52.50 1.43
N ASN A 384 32.66 53.23 2.53
CA ASN A 384 31.43 53.10 3.29
C ASN A 384 30.21 53.50 2.45
N ALA A 385 30.25 54.66 1.77
CA ALA A 385 29.16 55.06 0.85
C ALA A 385 28.98 54.05 -0.30
N ALA A 386 30.07 53.59 -0.92
CA ALA A 386 30.05 52.61 -1.98
C ALA A 386 29.45 51.24 -1.51
N LYS A 387 29.63 50.87 -0.25
CA LYS A 387 29.03 49.65 0.35
C LYS A 387 27.51 49.73 0.33
N TYR A 388 26.91 50.85 0.71
CA TYR A 388 25.46 51.04 0.68
C TYR A 388 24.89 50.93 -0.75
N TYR A 389 25.53 51.51 -1.76
CA TYR A 389 25.13 51.34 -3.15
C TYR A 389 25.31 49.90 -3.63
N LYS A 390 26.35 49.20 -3.19
CA LYS A 390 26.55 47.80 -3.53
C LYS A 390 25.45 46.93 -2.91
N ASP A 391 25.06 47.19 -1.68
CA ASP A 391 23.99 46.48 -0.98
C ASP A 391 22.62 46.77 -1.63
N TYR A 392 22.35 48.03 -2.01
CA TYR A 392 21.18 48.40 -2.82
C TYR A 392 21.13 47.62 -4.13
N ALA A 393 22.22 47.61 -4.92
CA ALA A 393 22.27 46.87 -6.17
C ALA A 393 22.08 45.37 -6.03
N ARG A 394 22.64 44.80 -4.93
CA ARG A 394 22.47 43.38 -4.58
C ARG A 394 21.02 43.07 -4.28
N MET A 395 20.33 43.88 -3.47
CA MET A 395 18.91 43.67 -3.14
C MET A 395 18.02 43.85 -4.36
N LYS A 396 18.31 44.84 -5.26
CA LYS A 396 17.57 45.04 -6.51
C LYS A 396 17.67 43.82 -7.43
N ASN A 397 18.85 43.20 -7.54
CA ASN A 397 19.05 41.99 -8.33
C ASN A 397 18.39 40.76 -7.67
N ALA A 398 18.46 40.68 -6.33
CA ALA A 398 17.82 39.61 -5.58
C ALA A 398 16.28 39.63 -5.75
N GLU A 399 15.65 40.82 -5.69
CA GLU A 399 14.22 40.96 -5.93
C GLU A 399 13.80 40.38 -7.29
N LYS A 400 14.52 40.79 -8.37
CA LYS A 400 14.22 40.32 -9.71
C LYS A 400 14.33 38.80 -9.85
N GLU A 401 15.37 38.22 -9.26
CA GLU A 401 15.60 36.78 -9.31
C GLU A 401 14.59 36.01 -8.43
N LEU A 402 14.31 36.49 -7.21
CA LEU A 402 13.34 35.89 -6.31
C LEU A 402 11.92 35.92 -6.87
N THR A 403 11.52 37.04 -7.49
CA THR A 403 10.21 37.16 -8.15
C THR A 403 10.05 36.09 -9.22
N LYS A 404 11.07 35.91 -10.08
CA LYS A 404 11.06 34.86 -11.11
C LYS A 404 11.03 33.45 -10.53
N GLN A 405 11.82 33.20 -9.49
CA GLN A 405 11.87 31.88 -8.83
C GLN A 405 10.56 31.55 -8.12
N LEU A 406 9.90 32.54 -7.50
CA LEU A 406 8.60 32.37 -6.87
C LEU A 406 7.52 32.04 -7.89
N GLU A 407 7.50 32.70 -9.04
CA GLU A 407 6.56 32.42 -10.13
C GLU A 407 6.73 30.97 -10.64
N LEU A 408 7.97 30.58 -10.98
CA LEU A 408 8.26 29.21 -11.44
C LEU A 408 7.96 28.16 -10.37
N GLY A 409 8.30 28.45 -9.12
CA GLY A 409 8.05 27.53 -8.02
C GLY A 409 6.55 27.37 -7.70
N ARG A 410 5.74 28.40 -7.87
CA ARG A 410 4.29 28.31 -7.73
C ARG A 410 3.67 27.44 -8.85
N LEU A 411 4.09 27.63 -10.10
CA LEU A 411 3.65 26.79 -11.22
C LEU A 411 4.03 25.31 -11.00
N GLU A 412 5.25 25.06 -10.50
CA GLU A 412 5.70 23.70 -10.17
C GLU A 412 4.87 23.08 -9.03
N LEU A 413 4.54 23.86 -8.00
CA LEU A 413 3.72 23.40 -6.88
C LEU A 413 2.29 23.06 -7.36
N ASP A 414 1.71 23.87 -8.22
CA ASP A 414 0.37 23.63 -8.76
C ASP A 414 0.36 22.37 -9.65
N TYR A 415 1.39 22.17 -10.48
CA TYR A 415 1.55 20.92 -11.22
C TYR A 415 1.62 19.69 -10.29
N LEU A 416 2.46 19.73 -9.23
CA LEU A 416 2.57 18.60 -8.30
C LEU A 416 1.27 18.34 -7.54
N LYS A 417 0.49 19.37 -7.24
CA LYS A 417 -0.85 19.21 -6.63
C LYS A 417 -1.81 18.54 -7.61
N SER A 418 -1.83 18.94 -8.90
CA SER A 418 -2.68 18.28 -9.90
C SER A 418 -2.35 16.79 -10.03
N VAL A 419 -1.06 16.44 -10.01
CA VAL A 419 -0.63 15.02 -10.00
C VAL A 419 -1.10 14.26 -8.75
N LEU A 420 -1.16 14.91 -7.58
CA LEU A 420 -1.73 14.28 -6.37
C LEU A 420 -3.21 13.94 -6.56
N GLU A 421 -3.99 14.83 -7.19
CA GLU A 421 -5.39 14.59 -7.49
C GLU A 421 -5.58 13.45 -8.51
N GLU A 422 -4.73 13.38 -9.53
CA GLU A 422 -4.72 12.26 -10.48
C GLU A 422 -4.43 10.92 -9.77
N LEU A 423 -3.45 10.90 -8.85
CA LEU A 423 -3.14 9.73 -8.04
C LEU A 423 -4.28 9.31 -7.10
N ASN A 424 -5.11 10.27 -6.65
CA ASN A 424 -6.29 9.99 -5.83
C ASN A 424 -7.41 9.33 -6.66
N ARG A 425 -7.52 9.70 -7.93
CA ARG A 425 -8.55 9.20 -8.86
C ARG A 425 -8.16 7.93 -9.59
N ALA A 426 -6.84 7.66 -9.72
CA ALA A 426 -6.35 6.49 -10.45
C ALA A 426 -6.93 5.19 -9.89
N GLY A 427 -7.76 4.52 -10.69
CA GLY A 427 -8.47 3.27 -10.36
C GLY A 427 -7.83 2.01 -10.95
N THR A 428 -6.92 2.17 -11.92
CA THR A 428 -6.28 1.07 -12.66
C THR A 428 -4.76 1.13 -12.59
N GLU A 429 -4.10 -0.04 -12.75
CA GLU A 429 -2.63 -0.11 -12.78
C GLU A 429 -2.05 0.66 -13.96
N GLY A 430 -2.74 0.67 -15.10
CA GLY A 430 -2.33 1.43 -16.29
C GLY A 430 -2.29 2.93 -16.03
N GLU A 431 -3.29 3.47 -15.34
CA GLU A 431 -3.33 4.90 -14.97
C GLU A 431 -2.19 5.27 -14.02
N LEU A 432 -1.94 4.46 -12.99
CA LEU A 432 -0.81 4.66 -12.08
C LEU A 432 0.54 4.63 -12.81
N GLU A 433 0.71 3.74 -13.77
CA GLU A 433 1.95 3.61 -14.53
C GLU A 433 2.15 4.79 -15.51
N GLU A 434 1.07 5.36 -16.08
CA GLU A 434 1.14 6.58 -16.87
C GLU A 434 1.57 7.79 -16.04
N ILE A 435 0.94 8.01 -14.87
CA ILE A 435 1.33 9.07 -13.93
C ILE A 435 2.79 8.90 -13.47
N ARG A 436 3.18 7.67 -13.16
CA ARG A 436 4.56 7.37 -12.78
C ARG A 436 5.55 7.70 -13.89
N ARG A 437 5.22 7.38 -15.14
CA ARG A 437 6.04 7.71 -16.31
C ARG A 437 6.16 9.22 -16.51
N GLU A 438 5.07 9.95 -16.36
CA GLU A 438 5.05 11.41 -16.42
C GLU A 438 5.99 12.02 -15.38
N LEU A 439 5.93 11.53 -14.11
CA LEU A 439 6.83 11.97 -13.05
C LEU A 439 8.30 11.59 -13.29
N GLN A 440 8.58 10.47 -13.97
CA GLN A 440 9.92 10.07 -14.35
C GLN A 440 10.47 10.95 -15.49
N GLU A 441 9.66 11.23 -16.50
CA GLU A 441 10.01 12.13 -17.62
C GLU A 441 10.23 13.57 -17.12
N GLY A 442 9.46 14.03 -16.12
CA GLY A 442 9.63 15.31 -15.45
C GLY A 442 10.79 15.35 -14.43
N GLY A 443 11.49 14.23 -14.20
CA GLY A 443 12.64 14.16 -13.27
C GLY A 443 12.28 14.08 -11.79
N TYR A 444 11.02 13.94 -11.42
CA TYR A 444 10.54 13.83 -10.03
C TYR A 444 10.72 12.43 -9.44
N LEU A 445 10.78 11.40 -10.28
CA LEU A 445 11.06 10.03 -9.90
C LEU A 445 12.28 9.50 -10.66
N ARG A 446 13.02 8.59 -10.02
CA ARG A 446 14.14 7.90 -10.69
C ARG A 446 13.59 6.97 -11.77
N PRO A 447 14.21 6.95 -12.97
CA PRO A 447 13.85 5.99 -14.00
C PRO A 447 14.13 4.56 -13.50
N ASP A 448 13.24 3.62 -13.86
CA ASP A 448 13.47 2.19 -13.63
C ASP A 448 14.59 1.68 -14.53
N THR A 449 15.73 1.32 -13.94
CA THR A 449 16.93 0.86 -14.66
C THR A 449 16.77 -0.52 -15.30
N ASP A 450 15.78 -1.34 -14.88
CA ASP A 450 15.68 -2.76 -15.20
C ASP A 450 14.48 -3.19 -16.04
N ARG A 451 13.56 -2.30 -16.39
CA ARG A 451 12.50 -2.67 -17.31
C ARG A 451 12.99 -2.54 -18.75
N LYS A 452 13.26 -3.66 -19.42
CA LYS A 452 13.12 -3.74 -20.87
C LYS A 452 11.83 -3.02 -21.23
N ARG A 453 11.92 -1.89 -21.94
CA ARG A 453 10.79 -1.10 -22.41
C ARG A 453 9.83 -1.99 -23.21
N MET A 454 8.98 -2.74 -22.53
CA MET A 454 7.74 -3.15 -23.17
C MET A 454 6.97 -1.87 -23.43
N LYS A 455 6.78 -1.55 -24.69
CA LYS A 455 5.85 -0.52 -25.14
C LYS A 455 4.45 -0.95 -24.69
N GLN A 456 4.09 -0.63 -23.44
CA GLN A 456 2.69 -0.70 -23.05
C GLN A 456 1.94 0.31 -23.90
N ALA A 457 0.87 -0.13 -24.56
CA ALA A 457 0.00 0.76 -25.31
C ALA A 457 -0.48 1.88 -24.37
N LYS A 458 -0.39 3.13 -24.82
CA LYS A 458 -0.97 4.25 -24.10
C LYS A 458 -2.46 3.99 -23.90
N LEU A 459 -2.96 4.25 -22.70
CA LEU A 459 -4.40 4.21 -22.47
C LEU A 459 -5.06 5.32 -23.30
N PRO A 460 -6.15 5.03 -24.00
CA PRO A 460 -6.91 6.08 -24.67
C PRO A 460 -7.61 6.96 -23.62
N PRO A 461 -7.93 8.23 -23.95
CA PRO A 461 -8.83 9.05 -23.15
C PRO A 461 -10.14 8.29 -22.85
N MET A 462 -10.79 8.62 -21.74
CA MET A 462 -12.11 8.07 -21.47
C MET A 462 -13.09 8.59 -22.52
N ARG A 463 -13.90 7.69 -23.06
CA ARG A 463 -14.94 8.02 -24.04
C ARG A 463 -16.30 7.77 -23.43
N PHE A 464 -17.12 8.81 -23.46
CA PHE A 464 -18.54 8.78 -23.12
C PHE A 464 -19.35 9.15 -24.36
N GLU A 465 -20.64 8.90 -24.32
CA GLU A 465 -21.58 9.30 -25.35
C GLU A 465 -22.73 10.02 -24.69
N SER A 466 -23.05 11.22 -25.16
CA SER A 466 -24.21 11.96 -24.63
C SER A 466 -25.53 11.30 -25.01
N THR A 467 -26.61 11.66 -24.36
CA THR A 467 -27.98 11.21 -24.72
C THR A 467 -28.37 11.54 -26.15
N ASP A 468 -27.74 12.55 -26.72
CA ASP A 468 -27.95 13.01 -28.11
C ASP A 468 -26.97 12.38 -29.10
N GLY A 469 -26.13 11.42 -28.66
CA GLY A 469 -25.19 10.66 -29.50
C GLY A 469 -23.85 11.37 -29.79
N TYR A 470 -23.53 12.47 -29.11
CA TYR A 470 -22.24 13.14 -29.27
C TYR A 470 -21.14 12.44 -28.46
N PRO A 471 -19.97 12.15 -29.08
CA PRO A 471 -18.84 11.63 -28.34
C PRO A 471 -18.25 12.68 -27.39
N ILE A 472 -18.03 12.30 -26.12
CA ILE A 472 -17.39 13.14 -25.12
C ILE A 472 -16.11 12.45 -24.67
N TYR A 473 -14.98 13.15 -24.77
CA TYR A 473 -13.67 12.65 -24.34
C TYR A 473 -13.22 13.32 -23.06
N VAL A 474 -12.70 12.54 -22.12
CA VAL A 474 -12.22 13.01 -20.82
C VAL A 474 -10.78 12.54 -20.60
N GLY A 475 -9.90 13.48 -20.29
CA GLY A 475 -8.49 13.20 -20.02
C GLY A 475 -8.30 12.52 -18.65
N ARG A 476 -7.40 11.54 -18.61
CA ARG A 476 -7.11 10.76 -17.39
C ARG A 476 -6.00 11.39 -16.53
N ASN A 477 -5.15 12.19 -17.16
CA ASN A 477 -3.99 12.84 -16.55
C ASN A 477 -3.64 14.13 -17.31
N ASN A 478 -2.72 14.94 -16.76
CA ASN A 478 -2.32 16.23 -17.36
C ASN A 478 -1.84 16.09 -18.79
N ARG A 479 -1.08 15.04 -19.09
CA ARG A 479 -0.59 14.77 -20.45
C ARG A 479 -1.73 14.49 -21.44
N GLN A 480 -2.73 13.72 -21.02
CA GLN A 480 -3.91 13.46 -21.85
C GLN A 480 -4.79 14.71 -21.97
N ASN A 481 -4.89 15.52 -20.93
CA ASN A 481 -5.57 16.82 -20.99
C ASN A 481 -4.94 17.70 -22.07
N ASP A 482 -3.61 17.82 -22.09
CA ASP A 482 -2.87 18.56 -23.13
C ASP A 482 -3.06 17.94 -24.53
N GLU A 483 -2.97 16.60 -24.63
CA GLU A 483 -3.15 15.89 -25.90
C GLU A 483 -4.57 16.08 -26.46
N LEU A 484 -5.59 16.01 -25.60
CA LEU A 484 -6.98 16.27 -25.96
C LEU A 484 -7.16 17.71 -26.46
N THR A 485 -6.68 18.71 -25.71
CA THR A 485 -6.93 20.12 -25.99
C THR A 485 -6.13 20.62 -27.19
N PHE A 486 -4.83 20.27 -27.29
CA PHE A 486 -3.95 20.87 -28.28
C PHE A 486 -3.71 20.03 -29.54
N ARG A 487 -4.11 18.73 -29.52
CA ARG A 487 -3.86 17.82 -30.67
C ARG A 487 -5.11 17.14 -31.22
N LEU A 488 -6.07 16.78 -30.35
CA LEU A 488 -7.24 16.01 -30.77
C LEU A 488 -8.47 16.88 -31.00
N ALA A 489 -8.66 17.91 -30.17
CA ALA A 489 -9.78 18.85 -30.33
C ALA A 489 -9.67 19.63 -31.65
N ARG A 490 -10.80 19.78 -32.33
CA ARG A 490 -10.97 20.60 -33.53
C ARG A 490 -11.49 21.98 -33.14
N LYS A 491 -11.45 22.93 -34.06
CA LYS A 491 -11.87 24.32 -33.80
C LYS A 491 -13.36 24.47 -33.46
N ASP A 492 -14.17 23.51 -33.88
CA ASP A 492 -15.63 23.42 -33.69
C ASP A 492 -16.03 22.51 -32.50
N ASP A 493 -15.07 21.88 -31.84
CA ASP A 493 -15.33 21.08 -30.63
C ASP A 493 -15.44 22.00 -29.41
N ILE A 494 -16.27 21.59 -28.43
CA ILE A 494 -16.43 22.34 -27.18
C ILE A 494 -15.53 21.74 -26.10
N TRP A 495 -14.70 22.59 -25.52
CA TRP A 495 -13.88 22.28 -24.36
C TRP A 495 -14.58 22.70 -23.07
N CYS A 496 -14.54 21.84 -22.04
CA CYS A 496 -15.06 22.10 -20.70
C CYS A 496 -14.03 21.75 -19.63
N HIS A 497 -13.96 22.56 -18.57
CA HIS A 497 -13.09 22.33 -17.41
C HIS A 497 -13.68 22.98 -16.15
N ALA A 498 -13.50 22.38 -14.98
CA ALA A 498 -13.93 22.95 -13.70
C ALA A 498 -13.12 24.23 -13.38
N SER A 499 -13.79 25.35 -13.14
CA SER A 499 -13.18 26.65 -12.96
C SER A 499 -12.34 26.71 -11.69
N LYS A 500 -11.09 27.19 -11.80
CA LYS A 500 -10.16 27.47 -10.69
C LYS A 500 -9.82 26.27 -9.79
N VAL A 501 -10.06 25.05 -10.24
CA VAL A 501 -9.70 23.80 -9.54
C VAL A 501 -9.00 22.84 -10.50
N HIS A 502 -8.17 21.95 -9.98
CA HIS A 502 -7.56 20.90 -10.79
C HIS A 502 -8.62 19.88 -11.23
N GLY A 503 -8.57 19.47 -12.49
CA GLY A 503 -9.56 18.57 -13.05
C GLY A 503 -9.16 18.01 -14.42
N SER A 504 -10.04 17.18 -14.98
CA SER A 504 -9.91 16.66 -16.33
C SER A 504 -10.41 17.65 -17.36
N HIS A 505 -9.72 17.74 -18.49
CA HIS A 505 -10.26 18.40 -19.68
C HIS A 505 -11.29 17.48 -20.33
N VAL A 506 -12.41 18.06 -20.69
CA VAL A 506 -13.53 17.38 -21.34
C VAL A 506 -13.77 18.00 -22.69
N ILE A 507 -13.80 17.19 -23.76
CA ILE A 507 -14.02 17.65 -25.13
C ILE A 507 -15.28 16.98 -25.70
N ILE A 508 -16.22 17.81 -26.15
CA ILE A 508 -17.35 17.33 -26.95
C ILE A 508 -16.93 17.37 -28.42
N SER A 509 -16.91 16.21 -29.07
CA SER A 509 -16.61 16.17 -30.52
C SER A 509 -17.85 16.50 -31.31
N CYS A 510 -17.90 17.75 -31.80
CA CYS A 510 -19.10 18.31 -32.41
C CYS A 510 -19.28 17.94 -33.89
N GLY A 511 -18.19 17.55 -34.58
CA GLY A 511 -18.26 17.11 -35.98
C GLY A 511 -18.85 18.16 -36.95
N GLY A 512 -18.71 19.45 -36.62
CA GLY A 512 -19.25 20.56 -37.43
C GLY A 512 -20.72 20.89 -37.15
N THR A 513 -21.32 20.31 -36.08
CA THR A 513 -22.70 20.60 -35.67
C THR A 513 -22.71 21.24 -34.27
N THR A 514 -23.70 22.05 -33.96
CA THR A 514 -23.84 22.63 -32.62
C THR A 514 -24.55 21.61 -31.73
N PRO A 515 -23.93 21.15 -30.62
CA PRO A 515 -24.57 20.19 -29.71
C PRO A 515 -25.72 20.85 -28.92
N PRO A 516 -26.76 20.09 -28.57
CA PRO A 516 -27.83 20.56 -27.69
C PRO A 516 -27.32 20.93 -26.28
N ASP A 517 -28.06 21.80 -25.57
CA ASP A 517 -27.74 22.22 -24.21
C ASP A 517 -27.62 21.05 -23.23
N ASP A 518 -28.39 19.98 -23.41
CA ASP A 518 -28.31 18.78 -22.60
C ASP A 518 -26.96 18.07 -22.75
N THR A 519 -26.40 17.98 -23.97
CA THR A 519 -25.06 17.45 -24.23
C THR A 519 -23.98 18.30 -23.55
N VAL A 520 -24.10 19.65 -23.61
CA VAL A 520 -23.15 20.56 -22.93
C VAL A 520 -23.25 20.40 -21.42
N THR A 521 -24.47 20.27 -20.88
CA THR A 521 -24.71 20.00 -19.46
C THR A 521 -24.07 18.69 -19.01
N GLN A 522 -24.21 17.60 -19.78
CA GLN A 522 -23.57 16.32 -19.47
C GLN A 522 -22.04 16.40 -19.50
N ALA A 523 -21.46 17.13 -20.43
CA ALA A 523 -20.00 17.36 -20.47
C ALA A 523 -19.53 18.21 -19.27
N ALA A 524 -20.29 19.23 -18.90
CA ALA A 524 -20.01 20.04 -17.69
C ALA A 524 -20.11 19.19 -16.41
N GLN A 525 -21.09 18.29 -16.31
CA GLN A 525 -21.20 17.33 -15.20
C GLN A 525 -19.99 16.40 -15.13
N LEU A 526 -19.49 15.90 -16.27
CA LEU A 526 -18.26 15.12 -16.31
C LEU A 526 -17.04 15.94 -15.89
N ALA A 527 -16.91 17.19 -16.33
CA ALA A 527 -15.83 18.08 -15.90
C ALA A 527 -15.87 18.33 -14.38
N ALA A 528 -17.06 18.56 -13.81
CA ALA A 528 -17.25 18.71 -12.37
C ALA A 528 -16.98 17.42 -11.59
N TYR A 529 -17.40 16.27 -12.10
CA TYR A 529 -17.18 14.97 -11.47
C TYR A 529 -15.69 14.60 -11.40
N TYR A 530 -14.94 14.91 -12.45
CA TYR A 530 -13.49 14.65 -12.54
C TYR A 530 -12.64 15.84 -12.06
N ALA A 531 -13.20 16.75 -11.23
CA ALA A 531 -12.48 17.83 -10.59
C ALA A 531 -12.05 17.47 -9.16
N GLU A 532 -11.15 18.26 -8.57
CA GLU A 532 -10.58 18.10 -7.21
C GLU A 532 -11.67 17.99 -6.12
N THR A 533 -12.81 18.62 -6.31
CA THR A 533 -13.92 18.66 -5.33
C THR A 533 -14.76 17.38 -5.26
N GLY A 534 -14.49 16.38 -6.12
CA GLY A 534 -15.07 15.04 -6.01
C GLY A 534 -16.61 14.98 -6.05
N GLY A 535 -17.26 15.84 -6.84
CA GLY A 535 -18.73 15.84 -6.99
C GLY A 535 -19.48 16.73 -5.99
N GLY A 536 -18.86 17.80 -5.50
CA GLY A 536 -19.53 18.85 -4.72
C GLY A 536 -20.68 19.50 -5.50
N GLN A 537 -21.70 20.04 -4.78
CA GLN A 537 -22.78 20.78 -5.41
C GLN A 537 -22.29 22.16 -5.87
N ASN A 538 -22.74 22.59 -7.08
CA ASN A 538 -22.47 23.93 -7.65
C ASN A 538 -21.00 24.22 -8.00
N ILE A 539 -20.33 23.30 -8.68
CA ILE A 539 -18.99 23.54 -9.21
C ILE A 539 -19.13 24.36 -10.52
N PRO A 540 -18.54 25.57 -10.61
CA PRO A 540 -18.54 26.32 -11.87
C PRO A 540 -17.65 25.61 -12.89
N VAL A 541 -18.10 25.53 -14.14
CA VAL A 541 -17.39 24.92 -15.27
C VAL A 541 -17.20 25.98 -16.34
N ASP A 542 -15.97 26.18 -16.77
CA ASP A 542 -15.62 27.02 -17.92
C ASP A 542 -15.77 26.18 -19.18
N GLY A 543 -16.34 26.76 -20.24
CA GLY A 543 -16.50 26.15 -21.55
C GLY A 543 -16.19 27.15 -22.68
N THR A 544 -15.56 26.66 -23.75
CA THR A 544 -15.23 27.48 -24.93
C THR A 544 -15.29 26.65 -26.19
#